data_9fefbf8c6ac71a7dda3b5e38c290093b
#
_entry.id   9fefbf8c6ac71a7dda3b5e38c290093b
#
_cell.length_a   1.000
_cell.length_b   1.000
_cell.length_c   1.000
_cell.angle_alpha   90.00
_cell.angle_beta   90.00
_cell.angle_gamma   90.00
#
_symmetry.space_group_name_H-M   'P 1'
#
loop_
_entity.id
_entity.type
_entity.pdbx_description
1 polymer ?
#
loop_
_entity_poly.entity_id
_entity_poly.type
_entity_poly.pdbx_seq_one_letter_code
_entity_poly.pdbx_strand_id
1 'polypeptide(L)'
;MIKLPKMYTANSIKAMHEKLNLDAETVMLLYDYFDAFSNFYEMLPLKDAYKIIKKQNDKLKLTDEDFIAFSEIARHEEHFYFILGSEDLDKNRKKSKPMERTIVNESLVIIDEIFYKMMVASQKGKPLFVPAKNKLLRYVDDSFIEENEYTTALYDFFVNNMKLGESDAWDTVGDCILEIKNGENPLEEVLSYLDYRKLLPEEKNLSELISIISRLNNFTRTPVNRGFTPVELNQLGRGLSADSVVFEEDDLIPQAVFNSNSE
;
A
#
# COMPACT_ATOMS: atom_id res chain seq x y z
N MET A 1 24.15 -2.38 2.70
CA MET A 1 23.39 -3.48 2.06
C MET A 1 22.48 -4.07 3.11
N ILE A 2 21.19 -4.08 2.84
CA ILE A 2 20.14 -4.66 3.71
C ILE A 2 20.40 -6.17 3.82
N LYS A 3 20.34 -6.69 5.04
CA LYS A 3 20.50 -8.12 5.30
C LYS A 3 19.12 -8.70 5.60
N LEU A 4 18.56 -9.44 4.65
CA LEU A 4 17.25 -10.07 4.83
C LEU A 4 17.26 -11.09 5.99
N PRO A 5 16.15 -11.23 6.72
CA PRO A 5 15.98 -12.24 7.75
C PRO A 5 16.20 -13.65 7.20
N LYS A 6 16.73 -14.53 8.04
CA LYS A 6 16.92 -15.94 7.64
C LYS A 6 15.59 -16.65 7.59
N MET A 7 15.26 -17.26 6.46
CA MET A 7 14.11 -18.16 6.37
C MET A 7 14.34 -19.45 7.13
N TYR A 8 13.32 -19.95 7.81
CA TYR A 8 13.35 -21.19 8.56
C TYR A 8 12.76 -22.35 7.74
N THR A 9 13.05 -23.58 8.13
CA THR A 9 12.47 -24.76 7.48
C THR A 9 10.98 -24.88 7.81
N ALA A 10 10.18 -25.48 6.91
CA ALA A 10 8.76 -25.70 7.13
C ALA A 10 8.46 -26.39 8.47
N ASN A 11 9.31 -27.35 8.91
CA ASN A 11 9.15 -28.03 10.19
C ASN A 11 9.37 -27.06 11.38
N SER A 12 10.32 -26.13 11.25
CA SER A 12 10.57 -25.12 12.30
C SER A 12 9.40 -24.13 12.39
N ILE A 13 8.91 -23.64 11.25
CA ILE A 13 7.74 -22.75 11.15
C ILE A 13 6.50 -23.44 11.77
N LYS A 14 6.23 -24.69 11.37
CA LYS A 14 5.13 -25.48 11.95
C LYS A 14 5.23 -25.60 13.47
N ALA A 15 6.42 -25.92 13.99
CA ALA A 15 6.64 -26.01 15.43
C ALA A 15 6.49 -24.67 16.17
N MET A 16 6.70 -23.54 15.49
CA MET A 16 6.43 -22.20 16.05
C MET A 16 4.92 -21.93 16.07
N HIS A 17 4.19 -22.25 14.99
CA HIS A 17 2.72 -22.13 14.95
C HIS A 17 2.03 -22.97 16.03
N GLU A 18 2.49 -24.20 16.27
CA GLU A 18 1.94 -25.07 17.34
C GLU A 18 2.08 -24.48 18.74
N LYS A 19 2.97 -23.49 18.94
CA LYS A 19 3.18 -22.79 20.21
C LYS A 19 2.41 -21.46 20.32
N LEU A 20 1.82 -20.98 19.20
CA LEU A 20 1.00 -19.79 19.25
C LEU A 20 -0.29 -20.04 20.06
N ASN A 21 -0.64 -19.08 20.88
CA ASN A 21 -1.92 -19.08 21.59
C ASN A 21 -3.00 -18.36 20.76
N LEU A 22 -3.06 -18.65 19.44
CA LEU A 22 -4.02 -18.10 18.50
C LEU A 22 -4.71 -19.24 17.75
N ASP A 23 -5.98 -19.08 17.49
CA ASP A 23 -6.71 -19.99 16.60
C ASP A 23 -6.34 -19.76 15.12
N ALA A 24 -6.66 -20.74 14.27
CA ALA A 24 -6.31 -20.70 12.86
C ALA A 24 -6.95 -19.53 12.11
N GLU A 25 -8.17 -19.14 12.47
CA GLU A 25 -8.89 -18.02 11.86
C GLU A 25 -8.18 -16.70 12.16
N THR A 26 -7.75 -16.50 13.40
CA THR A 26 -6.96 -15.34 13.83
C THR A 26 -5.61 -15.30 13.10
N VAL A 27 -4.92 -16.43 12.98
CA VAL A 27 -3.64 -16.51 12.27
C VAL A 27 -3.81 -16.13 10.79
N MET A 28 -4.81 -16.68 10.10
CA MET A 28 -5.12 -16.32 8.71
C MET A 28 -5.44 -14.82 8.57
N LEU A 29 -6.28 -14.27 9.45
CA LEU A 29 -6.60 -12.85 9.45
C LEU A 29 -5.35 -11.97 9.61
N LEU A 30 -4.39 -12.37 10.45
CA LEU A 30 -3.14 -11.62 10.62
C LEU A 30 -2.27 -11.67 9.36
N TYR A 31 -2.20 -12.79 8.66
CA TYR A 31 -1.53 -12.87 7.35
C TYR A 31 -2.22 -11.98 6.32
N ASP A 32 -3.55 -12.04 6.21
CA ASP A 32 -4.32 -11.18 5.31
C ASP A 32 -4.02 -9.69 5.56
N TYR A 33 -3.94 -9.28 6.84
CA TYR A 33 -3.54 -7.92 7.18
C TYR A 33 -2.11 -7.58 6.76
N PHE A 34 -1.16 -8.51 6.95
CA PHE A 34 0.25 -8.24 6.61
C PHE A 34 0.44 -8.13 5.11
N ASP A 35 -0.22 -8.98 4.32
CA ASP A 35 -0.24 -8.88 2.86
C ASP A 35 -0.89 -7.56 2.41
N ALA A 36 -2.07 -7.24 2.94
CA ALA A 36 -2.75 -5.98 2.64
C ALA A 36 -1.91 -4.75 3.02
N PHE A 37 -1.23 -4.76 4.17
CA PHE A 37 -0.34 -3.66 4.58
C PHE A 37 0.87 -3.52 3.67
N SER A 38 1.45 -4.66 3.25
CA SER A 38 2.55 -4.69 2.30
C SER A 38 2.16 -4.08 0.95
N ASN A 39 1.00 -4.45 0.42
CA ASN A 39 0.54 -4.01 -0.90
C ASN A 39 -0.03 -2.58 -0.89
N PHE A 40 -0.58 -2.13 0.23
CA PHE A 40 -1.19 -0.81 0.33
C PHE A 40 -0.22 0.30 0.76
N TYR A 41 0.67 0.01 1.73
CA TYR A 41 1.59 1.02 2.28
C TYR A 41 3.03 0.83 1.83
N GLU A 42 3.39 -0.35 1.31
CA GLU A 42 4.74 -0.84 1.05
C GLU A 42 5.66 -0.85 2.28
N MET A 43 5.43 0.06 3.23
CA MET A 43 6.11 0.09 4.52
C MET A 43 5.14 0.44 5.64
N LEU A 44 5.04 -0.42 6.66
CA LEU A 44 4.23 -0.15 7.86
C LEU A 44 4.93 -0.66 9.13
N PRO A 45 5.19 0.20 10.14
CA PRO A 45 5.70 -0.24 11.44
C PRO A 45 4.73 -1.21 12.12
N LEU A 46 5.25 -2.30 12.73
CA LEU A 46 4.44 -3.29 13.45
C LEU A 46 3.57 -2.67 14.55
N LYS A 47 4.06 -1.60 15.20
CA LYS A 47 3.28 -0.85 16.19
C LYS A 47 2.00 -0.26 15.58
N ASP A 48 2.06 0.27 14.36
CA ASP A 48 0.90 0.85 13.70
C ASP A 48 0.01 -0.26 13.14
N ALA A 49 0.58 -1.33 12.58
CA ALA A 49 -0.14 -2.53 12.16
C ALA A 49 -0.99 -3.10 13.30
N TYR A 50 -0.41 -3.27 14.49
CA TYR A 50 -1.13 -3.75 15.68
C TYR A 50 -2.30 -2.84 16.06
N LYS A 51 -2.08 -1.51 16.07
CA LYS A 51 -3.16 -0.54 16.39
C LYS A 51 -4.32 -0.65 15.40
N ILE A 52 -4.02 -0.76 14.10
CA ILE A 52 -5.04 -0.89 13.05
C ILE A 52 -5.84 -2.16 13.26
N ILE A 53 -5.16 -3.31 13.41
CA ILE A 53 -5.82 -4.61 13.60
C ILE A 53 -6.72 -4.57 14.84
N LYS A 54 -6.24 -4.02 15.95
CA LYS A 54 -7.03 -3.91 17.20
C LYS A 54 -8.25 -3.01 17.01
N LYS A 55 -8.11 -1.85 16.37
CA LYS A 55 -9.24 -0.93 16.16
C LYS A 55 -10.29 -1.52 15.21
N GLN A 56 -9.86 -2.23 14.17
CA GLN A 56 -10.77 -2.82 13.18
C GLN A 56 -11.38 -4.16 13.63
N ASN A 57 -10.96 -4.70 14.77
CA ASN A 57 -11.42 -6.00 15.30
C ASN A 57 -11.62 -5.94 16.82
N ASP A 58 -12.56 -5.13 17.28
CA ASP A 58 -12.80 -4.88 18.71
C ASP A 58 -13.01 -6.15 19.55
N LYS A 59 -13.54 -7.22 18.94
CA LYS A 59 -13.80 -8.50 19.60
C LYS A 59 -12.60 -9.44 19.60
N LEU A 60 -11.56 -9.12 18.84
CA LEU A 60 -10.38 -9.97 18.71
C LEU A 60 -9.54 -9.93 19.99
N LYS A 61 -9.40 -11.09 20.63
CA LYS A 61 -8.56 -11.26 21.80
C LYS A 61 -7.09 -11.46 21.40
N LEU A 62 -6.48 -10.42 20.85
CA LEU A 62 -5.08 -10.41 20.44
C LEU A 62 -4.28 -9.62 21.47
N THR A 63 -3.33 -10.27 22.15
CA THR A 63 -2.38 -9.61 23.05
C THR A 63 -1.15 -9.13 22.29
N ASP A 64 -0.38 -8.23 22.91
CA ASP A 64 0.91 -7.77 22.36
C ASP A 64 1.87 -8.95 22.19
N GLU A 65 1.90 -9.87 23.17
CA GLU A 65 2.74 -11.07 23.16
C GLU A 65 2.39 -12.01 22.01
N ASP A 66 1.10 -12.28 21.77
CA ASP A 66 0.62 -13.14 20.69
C ASP A 66 0.95 -12.51 19.33
N PHE A 67 0.73 -11.19 19.16
CA PHE A 67 1.07 -10.47 17.93
C PHE A 67 2.57 -10.47 17.65
N ILE A 68 3.41 -10.29 18.68
CA ILE A 68 4.87 -10.37 18.57
C ILE A 68 5.28 -11.79 18.17
N ALA A 69 4.72 -12.82 18.82
CA ALA A 69 5.03 -14.21 18.49
C ALA A 69 4.65 -14.55 17.03
N PHE A 70 3.47 -14.11 16.58
CA PHE A 70 3.06 -14.23 15.18
C PHE A 70 4.02 -13.48 14.24
N SER A 71 4.33 -12.24 14.53
CA SER A 71 5.23 -11.44 13.69
C SER A 71 6.64 -12.02 13.57
N GLU A 72 7.12 -12.75 14.60
CA GLU A 72 8.39 -13.46 14.55
C GLU A 72 8.31 -14.70 13.65
N ILE A 73 7.17 -15.37 13.56
CA ILE A 73 6.95 -16.46 12.58
C ILE A 73 6.97 -15.87 11.16
N ALA A 74 6.11 -14.89 10.89
CA ALA A 74 6.02 -14.24 9.59
C ALA A 74 7.36 -13.63 9.11
N ARG A 75 8.23 -13.20 10.04
CA ARG A 75 9.59 -12.72 9.74
C ARG A 75 10.49 -13.80 9.13
N HIS A 76 10.28 -15.06 9.46
CA HIS A 76 11.13 -16.19 9.10
C HIS A 76 10.46 -17.17 8.13
N GLU A 77 9.30 -16.82 7.64
CA GLU A 77 8.52 -17.54 6.65
C GLU A 77 8.57 -16.80 5.30
N GLU A 78 8.38 -17.51 4.19
CA GLU A 78 8.44 -16.94 2.84
C GLU A 78 7.14 -16.21 2.50
N HIS A 79 7.25 -14.90 2.25
CA HIS A 79 6.17 -14.00 1.84
C HIS A 79 6.69 -12.99 0.82
N PHE A 80 5.79 -12.24 0.17
CA PHE A 80 6.13 -11.10 -0.68
C PHE A 80 6.46 -9.81 0.12
N TYR A 81 6.73 -9.96 1.40
CA TYR A 81 7.20 -8.90 2.30
C TYR A 81 8.26 -9.43 3.27
N PHE A 82 8.98 -8.52 3.88
CA PHE A 82 9.90 -8.80 4.98
C PHE A 82 9.52 -8.00 6.22
N ILE A 83 9.83 -8.52 7.39
CA ILE A 83 9.73 -7.78 8.66
C ILE A 83 11.14 -7.41 9.08
N LEU A 84 11.52 -6.14 8.87
CA LEU A 84 12.87 -5.65 9.06
C LEU A 84 13.03 -4.85 10.34
N GLY A 85 14.11 -5.12 11.05
CA GLY A 85 14.60 -4.33 12.18
C GLY A 85 15.80 -3.45 11.79
N SER A 86 16.21 -2.58 12.68
CA SER A 86 17.39 -1.72 12.46
C SER A 86 18.68 -2.50 12.24
N GLU A 87 18.79 -3.70 12.84
CA GLU A 87 19.89 -4.64 12.66
C GLU A 87 19.99 -5.22 11.24
N ASP A 88 18.87 -5.30 10.54
CA ASP A 88 18.83 -5.78 9.15
C ASP A 88 19.27 -4.69 8.16
N LEU A 89 18.98 -3.43 8.52
CA LEU A 89 19.31 -2.26 7.71
C LEU A 89 20.79 -1.85 7.85
N ASP A 90 21.34 -2.02 9.04
CA ASP A 90 22.74 -1.71 9.35
C ASP A 90 23.24 -2.63 10.48
N LYS A 91 24.19 -3.50 10.15
CA LYS A 91 24.80 -4.47 11.09
C LYS A 91 25.42 -3.87 12.34
N ASN A 92 25.70 -2.56 12.32
CA ASN A 92 26.25 -1.83 13.47
C ASN A 92 25.18 -1.27 14.40
N ARG A 93 23.90 -1.35 14.02
CA ARG A 93 22.79 -0.90 14.86
C ARG A 93 22.41 -1.96 15.88
N LYS A 94 21.86 -1.48 17.00
CA LYS A 94 21.29 -2.38 18.02
C LYS A 94 20.07 -3.10 17.42
N LYS A 95 19.85 -4.33 17.88
CA LYS A 95 18.66 -5.10 17.54
C LYS A 95 17.40 -4.34 17.96
N SER A 96 16.47 -4.19 17.04
CA SER A 96 15.16 -3.58 17.30
C SER A 96 14.36 -4.43 18.28
N LYS A 97 13.56 -3.78 19.13
CA LYS A 97 12.47 -4.47 19.81
C LYS A 97 11.46 -4.96 18.75
N PRO A 98 10.76 -6.08 18.98
CA PRO A 98 9.85 -6.63 17.96
C PRO A 98 8.87 -5.60 17.39
N MET A 99 8.19 -4.83 18.24
CA MET A 99 7.22 -3.80 17.82
C MET A 99 7.83 -2.57 17.12
N GLU A 100 9.15 -2.43 17.11
CA GLU A 100 9.87 -1.36 16.40
C GLU A 100 10.25 -1.78 14.98
N ARG A 101 10.01 -3.03 14.60
CA ARG A 101 10.24 -3.53 13.24
C ARG A 101 9.17 -3.03 12.29
N THR A 102 9.44 -3.13 11.00
CA THR A 102 8.57 -2.64 9.91
C THR A 102 8.28 -3.77 8.94
N ILE A 103 7.01 -3.95 8.56
CA ILE A 103 6.61 -4.71 7.39
C ILE A 103 7.09 -3.92 6.18
N VAL A 104 7.80 -4.56 5.25
CA VAL A 104 8.39 -3.92 4.07
C VAL A 104 8.10 -4.80 2.86
N ASN A 105 7.46 -4.26 1.84
CA ASN A 105 7.24 -4.96 0.58
C ASN A 105 8.58 -5.38 -0.04
N GLU A 106 8.64 -6.57 -0.60
CA GLU A 106 9.89 -7.11 -1.15
C GLU A 106 10.47 -6.25 -2.29
N SER A 107 9.61 -5.59 -3.09
CA SER A 107 10.02 -4.71 -4.18
C SER A 107 10.98 -3.61 -3.74
N LEU A 108 10.86 -3.13 -2.49
CA LEU A 108 11.70 -2.07 -1.95
C LEU A 108 13.13 -2.52 -1.59
N VAL A 109 13.38 -3.84 -1.49
CA VAL A 109 14.64 -4.34 -0.91
C VAL A 109 15.36 -5.39 -1.73
N ILE A 110 14.65 -6.10 -2.63
CA ILE A 110 15.25 -7.19 -3.42
C ILE A 110 16.14 -6.66 -4.54
N ILE A 111 15.72 -5.59 -5.24
CA ILE A 111 16.41 -5.07 -6.41
C ILE A 111 17.54 -4.13 -5.97
N ASP A 112 17.20 -3.07 -5.24
CA ASP A 112 18.17 -2.09 -4.74
C ASP A 112 17.65 -1.45 -3.44
N GLU A 113 18.53 -1.33 -2.43
CA GLU A 113 18.19 -0.65 -1.16
C GLU A 113 17.87 0.85 -1.32
N ILE A 114 18.08 1.42 -2.51
CA ILE A 114 17.74 2.82 -2.79
C ILE A 114 16.24 3.04 -2.72
N PHE A 115 15.42 2.10 -3.21
CA PHE A 115 13.96 2.19 -3.17
C PHE A 115 13.44 2.26 -1.73
N TYR A 116 14.01 1.45 -0.84
CA TYR A 116 13.72 1.54 0.59
C TYR A 116 14.01 2.92 1.17
N LYS A 117 15.19 3.48 0.86
CA LYS A 117 15.60 4.81 1.37
C LYS A 117 14.71 5.93 0.82
N MET A 118 14.35 5.85 -0.46
CA MET A 118 13.42 6.79 -1.09
C MET A 118 12.04 6.73 -0.43
N MET A 119 11.50 5.53 -0.18
CA MET A 119 10.23 5.36 0.49
C MET A 119 10.24 5.92 1.92
N VAL A 120 11.30 5.64 2.70
CA VAL A 120 11.48 6.21 4.04
C VAL A 120 11.48 7.75 4.00
N ALA A 121 12.19 8.34 3.03
CA ALA A 121 12.25 9.79 2.87
C ALA A 121 10.89 10.39 2.47
N SER A 122 10.18 9.73 1.55
CA SER A 122 8.89 10.18 1.03
C SER A 122 7.77 10.13 2.07
N GLN A 123 7.75 9.10 2.92
CA GLN A 123 6.74 8.94 3.98
C GLN A 123 7.03 9.80 5.22
N LYS A 124 8.24 10.34 5.34
CA LYS A 124 8.64 11.10 6.53
C LYS A 124 7.75 12.32 6.76
N GLY A 125 7.23 12.43 7.96
CA GLY A 125 6.43 13.59 8.38
C GLY A 125 4.97 13.56 7.94
N LYS A 126 4.54 12.52 7.24
CA LYS A 126 3.15 12.36 6.79
C LYS A 126 2.34 11.53 7.80
N PRO A 127 1.07 11.87 8.04
CA PRO A 127 0.15 11.04 8.80
C PRO A 127 -0.16 9.73 8.05
N LEU A 128 -0.75 8.75 8.74
CA LEU A 128 -1.15 7.46 8.19
C LEU A 128 -2.66 7.45 7.97
N PHE A 129 -3.10 7.17 6.75
CA PHE A 129 -4.51 6.91 6.43
C PHE A 129 -4.81 5.41 6.55
N VAL A 130 -5.96 5.08 7.13
CA VAL A 130 -6.41 3.70 7.28
C VAL A 130 -7.81 3.55 6.67
N PRO A 131 -7.94 2.81 5.56
CA PRO A 131 -9.24 2.49 4.99
C PRO A 131 -10.11 1.68 5.96
N ALA A 132 -11.42 1.65 5.73
CA ALA A 132 -12.30 0.71 6.41
C ALA A 132 -11.82 -0.75 6.18
N LYS A 133 -12.04 -1.63 7.18
CA LYS A 133 -11.51 -3.00 7.17
C LYS A 133 -11.77 -3.74 5.86
N ASN A 134 -13.01 -3.69 5.38
CA ASN A 134 -13.42 -4.39 4.15
C ASN A 134 -12.75 -3.85 2.89
N LYS A 135 -12.34 -2.59 2.87
CA LYS A 135 -11.58 -1.99 1.77
C LYS A 135 -10.10 -2.36 1.88
N LEU A 136 -9.53 -2.24 3.08
CA LEU A 136 -8.12 -2.55 3.33
C LEU A 136 -7.80 -4.00 2.97
N LEU A 137 -8.64 -4.96 3.39
CA LEU A 137 -8.42 -6.38 3.13
C LEU A 137 -8.60 -6.79 1.65
N ARG A 138 -9.11 -5.92 0.77
CA ARG A 138 -9.06 -6.18 -0.68
C ARG A 138 -7.63 -6.14 -1.23
N TYR A 139 -6.74 -5.42 -0.58
CA TYR A 139 -5.32 -5.34 -0.94
C TYR A 139 -4.50 -6.59 -0.57
N VAL A 140 -5.10 -7.64 -0.03
CA VAL A 140 -4.51 -9.00 0.00
C VAL A 140 -4.17 -9.46 -1.43
N ASP A 141 -5.02 -9.11 -2.38
CA ASP A 141 -4.74 -9.25 -3.81
C ASP A 141 -3.87 -8.06 -4.27
N ASP A 142 -2.64 -8.31 -4.67
CA ASP A 142 -1.69 -7.31 -5.14
C ASP A 142 -2.10 -6.64 -6.46
N SER A 143 -2.94 -7.32 -7.24
CA SER A 143 -3.54 -6.82 -8.48
C SER A 143 -4.79 -5.97 -8.25
N PHE A 144 -5.25 -5.83 -6.99
CA PHE A 144 -6.47 -5.10 -6.70
C PHE A 144 -6.38 -3.61 -7.07
N ILE A 145 -7.35 -3.14 -7.85
CA ILE A 145 -7.54 -1.76 -8.25
C ILE A 145 -8.80 -1.20 -7.58
N GLU A 146 -8.69 -0.05 -6.93
CA GLU A 146 -9.87 0.69 -6.46
C GLU A 146 -10.67 1.22 -7.63
N GLU A 147 -11.86 0.67 -7.84
CA GLU A 147 -12.81 1.19 -8.82
C GLU A 147 -13.48 2.45 -8.29
N ASN A 148 -13.32 3.54 -9.03
CA ASN A 148 -13.93 4.84 -8.76
C ASN A 148 -14.18 5.59 -10.07
N GLU A 149 -14.76 6.78 -9.99
CA GLU A 149 -15.07 7.59 -11.18
C GLU A 149 -13.84 7.90 -12.06
N TYR A 150 -12.65 7.99 -11.48
CA TYR A 150 -11.40 8.33 -12.21
C TYR A 150 -10.82 7.13 -12.92
N THR A 151 -10.85 5.95 -12.31
CA THR A 151 -10.45 4.69 -12.96
C THR A 151 -11.44 4.33 -14.06
N THR A 152 -12.75 4.54 -13.83
CA THR A 152 -13.79 4.34 -14.83
C THR A 152 -13.62 5.30 -16.02
N ALA A 153 -13.30 6.58 -15.77
CA ALA A 153 -13.08 7.54 -16.85
C ALA A 153 -11.88 7.14 -17.74
N LEU A 154 -10.80 6.59 -17.16
CA LEU A 154 -9.67 6.11 -17.95
C LEU A 154 -10.03 4.83 -18.72
N TYR A 155 -10.74 3.90 -18.10
CA TYR A 155 -11.28 2.72 -18.77
C TYR A 155 -12.17 3.09 -19.97
N ASP A 156 -13.14 3.98 -19.75
CA ASP A 156 -14.05 4.45 -20.80
C ASP A 156 -13.28 5.12 -21.95
N PHE A 157 -12.24 5.87 -21.64
CA PHE A 157 -11.38 6.46 -22.66
C PHE A 157 -10.71 5.37 -23.52
N PHE A 158 -10.14 4.34 -22.92
CA PHE A 158 -9.49 3.25 -23.66
C PHE A 158 -10.50 2.46 -24.50
N VAL A 159 -11.67 2.16 -23.98
CA VAL A 159 -12.72 1.45 -24.73
C VAL A 159 -13.28 2.31 -25.86
N ASN A 160 -13.64 3.56 -25.58
CA ASN A 160 -14.37 4.40 -26.53
C ASN A 160 -13.47 5.09 -27.54
N ASN A 161 -12.29 5.58 -27.13
CA ASN A 161 -11.40 6.36 -27.99
C ASN A 161 -10.32 5.49 -28.64
N MET A 162 -9.78 4.50 -27.90
CA MET A 162 -8.72 3.62 -28.36
C MET A 162 -9.21 2.28 -28.91
N LYS A 163 -10.50 1.95 -28.71
CA LYS A 163 -11.13 0.71 -29.15
C LYS A 163 -10.49 -0.56 -28.54
N LEU A 164 -9.95 -0.47 -27.33
CA LEU A 164 -9.49 -1.65 -26.62
C LEU A 164 -10.66 -2.55 -26.22
N GLY A 165 -10.40 -3.86 -26.16
CA GLY A 165 -11.31 -4.81 -25.52
C GLY A 165 -11.44 -4.53 -24.02
N GLU A 166 -12.55 -4.92 -23.39
CA GLU A 166 -12.82 -4.63 -21.98
C GLU A 166 -11.71 -5.14 -21.05
N SER A 167 -11.21 -6.36 -21.26
CA SER A 167 -10.11 -6.92 -20.46
C SER A 167 -8.82 -6.11 -20.64
N ASP A 168 -8.42 -5.87 -21.87
CA ASP A 168 -7.19 -5.12 -22.19
C ASP A 168 -7.27 -3.69 -21.65
N ALA A 169 -8.46 -3.08 -21.65
CA ALA A 169 -8.68 -1.75 -21.11
C ALA A 169 -8.47 -1.72 -19.57
N TRP A 170 -9.02 -2.71 -18.83
CA TRP A 170 -8.80 -2.81 -17.39
C TRP A 170 -7.34 -3.13 -17.04
N ASP A 171 -6.69 -4.03 -17.76
CA ASP A 171 -5.28 -4.34 -17.59
C ASP A 171 -4.43 -3.06 -17.80
N THR A 172 -4.75 -2.28 -18.84
CA THR A 172 -4.05 -1.00 -19.11
C THR A 172 -4.32 0.05 -18.02
N VAL A 173 -5.53 0.12 -17.46
CA VAL A 173 -5.83 0.98 -16.29
C VAL A 173 -4.98 0.56 -15.09
N GLY A 174 -4.86 -0.74 -14.83
CA GLY A 174 -4.02 -1.27 -13.76
C GLY A 174 -2.56 -0.87 -13.90
N ASP A 175 -2.01 -1.06 -15.09
CA ASP A 175 -0.64 -0.65 -15.41
C ASP A 175 -0.43 0.86 -15.22
N CYS A 176 -1.38 1.70 -15.68
CA CYS A 176 -1.30 3.16 -15.45
C CYS A 176 -1.33 3.52 -13.95
N ILE A 177 -2.12 2.80 -13.14
CA ILE A 177 -2.14 3.02 -11.69
C ILE A 177 -0.81 2.60 -11.05
N LEU A 178 -0.19 1.53 -11.53
CA LEU A 178 1.11 1.09 -11.08
C LEU A 178 2.19 2.16 -11.35
N GLU A 179 2.19 2.75 -12.55
CA GLU A 179 3.08 3.86 -12.89
C GLU A 179 2.82 5.09 -11.99
N ILE A 180 1.55 5.40 -11.69
CA ILE A 180 1.19 6.49 -10.76
C ILE A 180 1.72 6.23 -9.35
N LYS A 181 1.63 4.99 -8.86
CA LYS A 181 2.07 4.64 -7.49
C LYS A 181 3.59 4.67 -7.34
N ASN A 182 4.32 4.29 -8.38
CA ASN A 182 5.77 4.07 -8.34
C ASN A 182 6.59 5.21 -8.93
N GLY A 183 5.99 6.06 -9.76
CA GLY A 183 6.68 7.12 -10.51
C GLY A 183 6.97 8.37 -9.67
N GLU A 184 8.13 9.00 -9.91
CA GLU A 184 8.43 10.33 -9.37
C GLU A 184 7.62 11.43 -10.08
N ASN A 185 7.36 11.24 -11.38
CA ASN A 185 6.57 12.12 -12.25
C ASN A 185 5.39 11.31 -12.85
N PRO A 186 4.32 11.04 -12.12
CA PRO A 186 3.27 10.09 -12.52
C PRO A 186 2.68 10.32 -13.92
N LEU A 187 2.46 11.58 -14.30
CA LEU A 187 1.93 11.88 -15.63
C LEU A 187 2.92 11.48 -16.75
N GLU A 188 4.19 11.79 -16.58
CA GLU A 188 5.25 11.46 -17.55
C GLU A 188 5.46 9.96 -17.65
N GLU A 189 5.46 9.25 -16.50
CA GLU A 189 5.61 7.81 -16.46
C GLU A 189 4.45 7.09 -17.17
N VAL A 190 3.20 7.49 -16.90
CA VAL A 190 2.02 6.92 -17.59
C VAL A 190 2.07 7.20 -19.09
N LEU A 191 2.41 8.42 -19.49
CA LEU A 191 2.50 8.74 -20.93
C LEU A 191 3.63 7.95 -21.61
N SER A 192 4.78 7.79 -20.96
CA SER A 192 5.90 6.98 -21.46
C SER A 192 5.53 5.51 -21.58
N TYR A 193 4.82 4.97 -20.59
CA TYR A 193 4.30 3.61 -20.64
C TYR A 193 3.32 3.42 -21.80
N LEU A 194 2.37 4.34 -21.99
CA LEU A 194 1.40 4.28 -23.09
C LEU A 194 2.07 4.42 -24.45
N ASP A 195 3.11 5.27 -24.59
CA ASP A 195 3.90 5.37 -25.80
C ASP A 195 4.63 4.06 -26.13
N TYR A 196 5.28 3.47 -25.13
CA TYR A 196 5.94 2.17 -25.27
C TYR A 196 4.96 1.07 -25.73
N ARG A 197 3.74 1.06 -25.19
CA ARG A 197 2.65 0.14 -25.57
C ARG A 197 1.98 0.50 -26.89
N LYS A 198 2.34 1.64 -27.52
CA LYS A 198 1.69 2.21 -28.72
C LYS A 198 0.20 2.51 -28.51
N LEU A 199 -0.11 2.96 -27.31
CA LEU A 199 -1.46 3.33 -26.87
C LEU A 199 -1.62 4.84 -26.64
N LEU A 200 -0.70 5.68 -27.13
CA LEU A 200 -0.94 7.12 -27.18
C LEU A 200 -2.00 7.43 -28.24
N PRO A 201 -3.01 8.24 -27.89
CA PRO A 201 -4.04 8.64 -28.85
C PRO A 201 -3.49 9.65 -29.87
N GLU A 202 -4.28 9.88 -30.93
CA GLU A 202 -4.05 11.00 -31.83
C GLU A 202 -4.07 12.34 -31.07
N GLU A 203 -3.35 13.35 -31.59
CA GLU A 203 -3.16 14.66 -30.96
C GLU A 203 -4.48 15.31 -30.45
N LYS A 204 -5.58 15.12 -31.21
CA LYS A 204 -6.91 15.66 -30.83
C LYS A 204 -7.47 15.13 -29.52
N ASN A 205 -7.10 13.90 -29.10
CA ASN A 205 -7.56 13.24 -27.89
C ASN A 205 -6.50 13.27 -26.77
N LEU A 206 -5.28 13.72 -27.06
CA LEU A 206 -4.18 13.70 -26.10
C LEU A 206 -4.44 14.61 -24.89
N SER A 207 -5.02 15.79 -25.11
CA SER A 207 -5.36 16.71 -24.01
C SER A 207 -6.42 16.15 -23.06
N GLU A 208 -7.37 15.39 -23.58
CA GLU A 208 -8.37 14.69 -22.77
C GLU A 208 -7.72 13.60 -21.92
N LEU A 209 -6.86 12.76 -22.52
CA LEU A 209 -6.12 11.73 -21.78
C LEU A 209 -5.27 12.33 -20.66
N ILE A 210 -4.52 13.40 -20.92
CA ILE A 210 -3.71 14.10 -19.92
C ILE A 210 -4.60 14.60 -18.76
N SER A 211 -5.78 15.14 -19.06
CA SER A 211 -6.73 15.58 -18.02
C SER A 211 -7.23 14.41 -17.17
N ILE A 212 -7.55 13.27 -17.78
CA ILE A 212 -8.00 12.07 -17.07
C ILE A 212 -6.87 11.54 -16.18
N ILE A 213 -5.66 11.36 -16.70
CA ILE A 213 -4.50 10.88 -15.92
C ILE A 213 -4.18 11.82 -14.77
N SER A 214 -4.23 13.14 -14.97
CA SER A 214 -3.97 14.12 -13.92
C SER A 214 -4.99 14.04 -12.78
N ARG A 215 -6.26 13.82 -13.10
CA ARG A 215 -7.30 13.57 -12.08
C ARG A 215 -7.07 12.24 -11.39
N LEU A 216 -6.85 11.18 -12.13
CA LEU A 216 -6.57 9.86 -11.57
C LEU A 216 -5.40 9.92 -10.58
N ASN A 217 -4.29 10.57 -10.94
CA ASN A 217 -3.15 10.77 -10.03
C ASN A 217 -3.55 11.48 -8.75
N ASN A 218 -4.35 12.55 -8.83
CA ASN A 218 -4.78 13.33 -7.67
C ASN A 218 -5.66 12.53 -6.70
N PHE A 219 -6.37 11.52 -7.18
CA PHE A 219 -7.31 10.70 -6.41
C PHE A 219 -6.86 9.25 -6.23
N THR A 220 -5.65 8.90 -6.65
CA THR A 220 -5.05 7.58 -6.38
C THR A 220 -4.34 7.58 -5.03
N ARG A 221 -4.61 6.57 -4.21
CA ARG A 221 -3.90 6.33 -2.95
C ARG A 221 -2.51 5.80 -3.24
N THR A 222 -1.52 6.39 -2.62
CA THR A 222 -0.14 6.02 -2.88
C THR A 222 0.63 5.66 -1.61
N PRO A 223 1.56 4.68 -1.68
CA PRO A 223 2.42 4.33 -0.55
C PRO A 223 3.26 5.51 -0.06
N VAL A 224 3.77 6.35 -0.97
CA VAL A 224 4.55 7.55 -0.63
C VAL A 224 3.78 8.57 0.19
N ASN A 225 2.45 8.55 0.13
CA ASN A 225 1.54 9.37 0.92
C ASN A 225 0.94 8.64 2.12
N ARG A 226 1.48 7.47 2.46
CA ARG A 226 1.01 6.63 3.57
C ARG A 226 -0.49 6.34 3.48
N GLY A 227 -0.97 6.01 2.27
CA GLY A 227 -2.36 5.65 1.98
C GLY A 227 -3.31 6.82 1.69
N PHE A 228 -2.88 8.07 1.86
CA PHE A 228 -3.67 9.21 1.41
C PHE A 228 -3.59 9.39 -0.11
N THR A 229 -4.65 9.93 -0.70
CA THR A 229 -4.56 10.56 -2.02
C THR A 229 -3.86 11.92 -1.90
N PRO A 230 -3.24 12.45 -2.97
CA PRO A 230 -2.67 13.79 -2.97
C PRO A 230 -3.67 14.87 -2.55
N VAL A 231 -4.93 14.79 -2.98
CA VAL A 231 -5.98 15.75 -2.62
C VAL A 231 -6.30 15.69 -1.13
N GLU A 232 -6.54 14.51 -0.57
CA GLU A 232 -6.81 14.35 0.87
C GLU A 232 -5.66 14.89 1.71
N LEU A 233 -4.41 14.54 1.37
CA LEU A 233 -3.24 14.99 2.11
C LEU A 233 -3.09 16.53 2.11
N ASN A 234 -3.37 17.17 0.97
CA ASN A 234 -3.35 18.62 0.84
C ASN A 234 -4.47 19.29 1.66
N GLN A 235 -5.64 18.66 1.77
CA GLN A 235 -6.79 19.20 2.52
C GLN A 235 -6.65 19.06 4.03
N LEU A 236 -5.92 18.04 4.52
CA LEU A 236 -5.70 17.82 5.95
C LEU A 236 -5.00 19.01 6.65
N GLY A 237 -4.35 19.87 5.87
CA GLY A 237 -3.71 21.07 6.38
C GLY A 237 -2.63 20.80 7.42
N ARG A 238 -2.24 21.86 8.18
CA ARG A 238 -1.12 21.80 9.15
C ARG A 238 -1.48 21.21 10.52
N GLY A 239 -2.65 20.57 10.65
CA GLY A 239 -3.20 20.17 11.96
C GLY A 239 -2.80 18.77 12.44
N LEU A 240 -2.33 17.88 11.54
CA LEU A 240 -1.98 16.51 11.89
C LEU A 240 -0.46 16.31 11.97
N SER A 241 -0.02 15.58 13.01
CA SER A 241 1.39 15.20 13.15
C SER A 241 1.72 13.94 12.34
N ALA A 242 3.02 13.72 12.12
CA ALA A 242 3.53 12.50 11.46
C ALA A 242 3.12 11.19 12.16
N ASP A 243 2.82 11.26 13.46
CA ASP A 243 2.40 10.10 14.25
C ASP A 243 0.87 9.92 14.28
N SER A 244 0.12 10.80 13.58
CA SER A 244 -1.33 10.69 13.50
C SER A 244 -1.74 9.52 12.61
N VAL A 245 -2.69 8.72 13.11
CA VAL A 245 -3.35 7.64 12.36
C VAL A 245 -4.79 8.06 12.15
N VAL A 246 -5.18 8.25 10.89
CA VAL A 246 -6.50 8.73 10.48
C VAL A 246 -7.28 7.57 9.89
N PHE A 247 -8.36 7.17 10.53
CA PHE A 247 -9.24 6.13 10.00
C PHE A 247 -10.29 6.74 9.08
N GLU A 248 -10.65 6.05 8.02
CA GLU A 248 -11.66 6.50 7.05
C GLU A 248 -13.01 6.84 7.72
N GLU A 249 -13.33 6.15 8.82
CA GLU A 249 -14.55 6.36 9.60
C GLU A 249 -14.48 7.59 10.55
N ASP A 250 -13.29 8.19 10.71
CA ASP A 250 -13.13 9.38 11.52
C ASP A 250 -13.57 10.61 10.68
N ASP A 251 -14.41 11.50 11.23
CA ASP A 251 -14.93 12.73 10.58
C ASP A 251 -13.84 13.74 10.15
N LEU A 252 -12.57 13.36 10.20
CA LEU A 252 -11.42 14.19 9.88
C LEU A 252 -11.15 14.32 8.37
N ILE A 253 -11.72 13.43 7.55
CA ILE A 253 -11.59 13.50 6.09
C ILE A 253 -12.79 14.29 5.58
N PRO A 254 -12.60 15.50 4.99
CA PRO A 254 -13.70 16.25 4.44
C PRO A 254 -14.43 15.43 3.38
N GLN A 255 -15.71 15.12 3.62
CA GLN A 255 -16.58 14.45 2.63
C GLN A 255 -16.85 15.30 1.37
N ALA A 256 -16.32 16.53 1.33
CA ALA A 256 -16.53 17.50 0.25
C ALA A 256 -15.87 17.12 -1.10
N VAL A 257 -15.07 16.05 -1.14
CA VAL A 257 -14.39 15.64 -2.39
C VAL A 257 -15.36 14.89 -3.33
N PHE A 258 -16.45 14.33 -2.82
CA PHE A 258 -17.37 13.50 -3.58
C PHE A 258 -18.55 14.27 -4.21
N ASN A 259 -18.74 15.57 -3.90
CA ASN A 259 -19.93 16.32 -4.32
C ASN A 259 -19.67 17.52 -5.23
N SER A 260 -18.51 17.66 -5.83
CA SER A 260 -18.23 18.82 -6.70
C SER A 260 -18.28 18.45 -8.20
N ASN A 261 -19.37 17.87 -8.68
CA ASN A 261 -19.71 17.94 -10.10
C ASN A 261 -21.21 17.68 -10.29
N SER A 262 -22.04 18.60 -9.80
CA SER A 262 -23.38 18.81 -10.32
C SER A 262 -23.60 20.32 -10.46
N GLU A 263 -22.99 20.89 -11.51
CA GLU A 263 -23.47 22.08 -12.23
C GLU A 263 -22.75 22.15 -13.58
#